data_4e78d5f80a6310bc5da2fdd1fde52ab2
#
_entry.id   4e78d5f80a6310bc5da2fdd1fde52ab2
#
_cell.length_a   1.000
_cell.length_b   1.000
_cell.length_c   1.000
_cell.angle_alpha   90.00
_cell.angle_beta   90.00
_cell.angle_gamma   90.00
#
_symmetry.space_group_name_H-M   'P 1'
#
loop_
_entity.id
_entity.type
_entity.pdbx_description
1 polymer ?
#
loop_
_entity_poly.entity_id
_entity_poly.type
_entity_poly.pdbx_seq_one_letter_code
_entity_poly.pdbx_strand_id
1 'polypeptide(L)'
;LRVIGTAGCGKSQLTLRFCNKALSLDGRPLLICFNNLLAARLRSAAHSDITVSTYHDFCAKFTKSQGIDLDLSQSGQPGFWRGLQDQIVAAEIPESAKFNYMVVDEGQDFEQEWYDILQLFLKEDASVLWLEDPLQNLTMKPGVEMDGFVTYKEFANYRTPRLIADFIKDSLDVEF
;
A
#
# COMPACT_ATOMS: atom_id res chain seq x y z
N LEU A 1 9.25 7.79 3.41
CA LEU A 1 10.31 6.82 3.10
C LEU A 1 9.80 5.85 2.04
N ARG A 2 10.57 5.64 0.97
CA ARG A 2 10.36 4.60 -0.04
C ARG A 2 11.34 3.46 0.19
N VAL A 3 10.87 2.24 0.29
CA VAL A 3 11.72 1.05 0.43
C VAL A 3 11.51 0.16 -0.79
N ILE A 4 12.58 0.01 -1.55
CA ILE A 4 12.66 -0.91 -2.70
C ILE A 4 13.34 -2.17 -2.20
N GLY A 5 12.64 -3.30 -2.25
CA GLY A 5 13.19 -4.55 -1.75
C GLY A 5 12.68 -5.77 -2.49
N THR A 6 13.55 -6.77 -2.63
CA THR A 6 13.21 -8.04 -3.26
C THR A 6 12.27 -8.88 -2.39
N ALA A 7 11.69 -9.92 -2.98
CA ALA A 7 10.91 -10.90 -2.23
C ALA A 7 11.73 -11.49 -1.08
N GLY A 8 11.14 -11.55 0.12
CA GLY A 8 11.82 -12.12 1.29
C GLY A 8 12.69 -11.16 2.10
N CYS A 9 12.87 -9.90 1.69
CA CYS A 9 13.66 -8.91 2.44
C CYS A 9 12.97 -8.35 3.71
N GLY A 10 11.75 -8.77 4.03
CA GLY A 10 11.06 -8.39 5.27
C GLY A 10 10.07 -7.22 5.15
N LYS A 11 9.69 -6.76 3.96
CA LYS A 11 8.73 -5.65 3.73
C LYS A 11 7.48 -5.75 4.59
N SER A 12 6.77 -6.88 4.55
CA SER A 12 5.51 -7.06 5.31
C SER A 12 5.72 -7.02 6.83
N GLN A 13 6.90 -7.39 7.35
CA GLN A 13 7.21 -7.20 8.77
C GLN A 13 7.47 -5.73 9.11
N LEU A 14 8.14 -5.01 8.21
CA LEU A 14 8.35 -3.57 8.35
C LEU A 14 7.01 -2.82 8.37
N THR A 15 6.07 -3.22 7.49
CA THR A 15 4.69 -2.73 7.47
C THR A 15 4.04 -2.76 8.85
N LEU A 16 3.98 -3.93 9.47
CA LEU A 16 3.35 -4.10 10.78
C LEU A 16 4.10 -3.36 11.89
N ARG A 17 5.44 -3.35 11.86
CA ARG A 17 6.24 -2.61 12.83
C ARG A 17 6.03 -1.10 12.75
N PHE A 18 5.93 -0.55 11.54
CA PHE A 18 5.66 0.86 11.34
C PHE A 18 4.27 1.24 11.88
N CYS A 19 3.24 0.46 11.56
CA CYS A 19 1.89 0.70 12.08
C CYS A 19 1.82 0.58 13.62
N ASN A 20 2.45 -0.44 14.21
CA ASN A 20 2.49 -0.58 15.66
C ASN A 20 3.26 0.56 16.34
N LYS A 21 4.34 1.04 15.72
CA LYS A 21 5.05 2.22 16.20
C LYS A 21 4.17 3.47 16.14
N ALA A 22 3.41 3.64 15.06
CA ALA A 22 2.44 4.73 14.93
C ALA A 22 1.43 4.71 16.07
N LEU A 23 0.83 3.54 16.39
CA LEU A 23 -0.09 3.40 17.53
C LEU A 23 0.57 3.75 18.87
N SER A 24 1.84 3.37 19.08
CA SER A 24 2.57 3.73 20.31
C SER A 24 2.84 5.23 20.46
N LEU A 25 2.58 6.02 19.43
CA LEU A 25 2.69 7.48 19.38
C LEU A 25 1.31 8.15 19.27
N ASP A 26 0.25 7.45 19.69
CA ASP A 26 -1.15 7.89 19.57
C ASP A 26 -1.54 8.26 18.12
N GLY A 27 -0.86 7.64 17.16
CA GLY A 27 -1.11 7.84 15.76
C GLY A 27 -2.26 7.00 15.22
N ARG A 28 -2.81 7.44 14.10
CA ARG A 28 -3.86 6.74 13.35
C ARG A 28 -3.27 6.16 12.05
N PRO A 29 -2.86 4.90 12.03
CA PRO A 29 -2.24 4.29 10.85
C PRO A 29 -3.28 3.77 9.85
N LEU A 30 -2.99 4.03 8.56
CA LEU A 30 -3.66 3.46 7.40
C LEU A 30 -2.69 2.53 6.69
N LEU A 31 -3.08 1.28 6.49
CA LEU A 31 -2.34 0.29 5.73
C LEU A 31 -3.12 -0.05 4.47
N ILE A 32 -2.57 0.31 3.33
CA ILE A 32 -3.14 0.04 2.01
C ILE A 32 -2.30 -1.00 1.29
N CYS A 33 -2.96 -1.96 0.65
CA CYS A 33 -2.31 -2.94 -0.21
C CYS A 33 -3.14 -3.19 -1.49
N PHE A 34 -2.53 -3.88 -2.44
CA PHE A 34 -3.14 -4.05 -3.76
C PHE A 34 -4.31 -5.03 -3.76
N ASN A 35 -4.17 -6.21 -3.15
CA ASN A 35 -5.15 -7.27 -3.29
C ASN A 35 -5.83 -7.70 -1.99
N ASN A 36 -7.03 -8.28 -2.13
CA ASN A 36 -7.87 -8.67 -1.00
C ASN A 36 -7.29 -9.78 -0.13
N LEU A 37 -6.53 -10.73 -0.70
CA LEU A 37 -5.92 -11.81 0.07
C LEU A 37 -4.82 -11.26 0.99
N LEU A 38 -4.00 -10.34 0.47
CA LEU A 38 -2.98 -9.67 1.27
C LEU A 38 -3.65 -8.81 2.35
N ALA A 39 -4.70 -8.04 2.00
CA ALA A 39 -5.46 -7.24 2.97
C ALA A 39 -6.03 -8.11 4.10
N ALA A 40 -6.63 -9.25 3.78
CA ALA A 40 -7.18 -10.17 4.77
C ALA A 40 -6.08 -10.72 5.70
N ARG A 41 -4.94 -11.12 5.15
CA ARG A 41 -3.79 -11.62 5.92
C ARG A 41 -3.21 -10.53 6.83
N LEU A 42 -3.01 -9.32 6.31
CA LEU A 42 -2.49 -8.20 7.09
C LEU A 42 -3.47 -7.80 8.19
N ARG A 43 -4.77 -7.78 7.92
CA ARG A 43 -5.81 -7.47 8.90
C ARG A 43 -5.84 -8.49 10.04
N SER A 44 -5.63 -9.78 9.76
CA SER A 44 -5.58 -10.81 10.81
C SER A 44 -4.33 -10.73 11.69
N ALA A 45 -3.25 -10.12 11.20
CA ALA A 45 -1.98 -9.97 11.91
C ALA A 45 -1.81 -8.59 12.57
N ALA A 46 -2.61 -7.60 12.16
CA ALA A 46 -2.53 -6.22 12.63
C ALA A 46 -3.35 -6.01 13.91
N HIS A 47 -2.98 -4.99 14.69
CA HIS A 47 -3.80 -4.51 15.81
C HIS A 47 -5.14 -3.96 15.28
N SER A 48 -6.23 -4.10 16.07
CA SER A 48 -7.59 -3.67 15.69
C SER A 48 -7.70 -2.19 15.31
N ASP A 49 -6.85 -1.34 15.86
CA ASP A 49 -6.86 0.10 15.63
C ASP A 49 -6.11 0.52 14.36
N ILE A 50 -5.50 -0.44 13.65
CA ILE A 50 -4.90 -0.21 12.35
C ILE A 50 -5.98 -0.37 11.27
N THR A 51 -6.21 0.69 10.50
CA THR A 51 -7.11 0.60 9.33
C THR A 51 -6.38 -0.13 8.20
N VAL A 52 -6.82 -1.36 7.87
CA VAL A 52 -6.26 -2.18 6.77
C VAL A 52 -7.28 -2.33 5.66
N SER A 53 -6.91 -1.94 4.44
CA SER A 53 -7.80 -2.01 3.28
C SER A 53 -7.02 -2.22 1.97
N THR A 54 -7.72 -2.62 0.91
CA THR A 54 -7.24 -2.38 -0.44
C THR A 54 -7.59 -0.95 -0.86
N TYR A 55 -6.94 -0.42 -1.90
CA TYR A 55 -7.24 0.90 -2.42
C TYR A 55 -8.71 1.05 -2.79
N HIS A 56 -9.23 0.12 -3.59
CA HIS A 56 -10.62 0.17 -4.06
C HIS A 56 -11.64 0.05 -2.92
N ASP A 57 -11.41 -0.85 -1.97
CA ASP A 57 -12.28 -1.01 -0.80
C ASP A 57 -12.26 0.23 0.12
N PHE A 58 -11.10 0.86 0.25
CA PHE A 58 -10.94 2.12 0.99
C PHE A 58 -11.77 3.25 0.34
N CYS A 59 -11.60 3.46 -0.96
CA CYS A 59 -12.33 4.46 -1.72
C CYS A 59 -13.85 4.22 -1.66
N ALA A 60 -14.30 2.98 -1.87
CA ALA A 60 -15.70 2.62 -1.81
C ALA A 60 -16.32 2.86 -0.42
N LYS A 61 -15.61 2.53 0.66
CA LYS A 61 -16.05 2.78 2.03
C LYS A 61 -16.16 4.27 2.33
N PHE A 62 -15.19 5.06 1.90
CA PHE A 62 -15.24 6.51 2.07
C PHE A 62 -16.43 7.10 1.34
N THR A 63 -16.60 6.80 0.05
CA THR A 63 -17.72 7.32 -0.76
C THR A 63 -19.07 6.95 -0.15
N LYS A 64 -19.23 5.70 0.32
CA LYS A 64 -20.43 5.28 1.03
C LYS A 64 -20.65 6.04 2.34
N SER A 65 -19.58 6.38 3.07
CA SER A 65 -19.68 7.18 4.31
C SER A 65 -20.16 8.62 4.05
N GLN A 66 -19.98 9.13 2.84
CA GLN A 66 -20.50 10.44 2.39
C GLN A 66 -21.97 10.38 1.95
N GLY A 67 -22.65 9.24 2.13
CA GLY A 67 -24.05 9.06 1.75
C GLY A 67 -24.27 8.82 0.24
N ILE A 68 -23.20 8.57 -0.50
CA ILE A 68 -23.29 8.26 -1.93
C ILE A 68 -23.58 6.76 -2.08
N ASP A 69 -24.70 6.46 -2.74
CA ASP A 69 -25.05 5.07 -3.04
C ASP A 69 -24.17 4.55 -4.17
N LEU A 70 -23.42 3.48 -3.86
CA LEU A 70 -22.45 2.89 -4.76
C LEU A 70 -22.86 1.46 -5.11
N ASP A 71 -23.28 1.25 -6.35
CA ASP A 71 -23.58 -0.08 -6.87
C ASP A 71 -22.28 -0.81 -7.28
N LEU A 72 -21.70 -1.54 -6.34
CA LEU A 72 -20.47 -2.31 -6.56
C LEU A 72 -20.63 -3.44 -7.58
N SER A 73 -21.86 -3.83 -7.96
CA SER A 73 -22.06 -4.80 -9.03
C SER A 73 -21.55 -4.29 -10.39
N GLN A 74 -21.44 -2.98 -10.54
CA GLN A 74 -20.89 -2.30 -11.71
C GLN A 74 -19.38 -2.08 -11.68
N SER A 75 -18.68 -2.55 -10.64
CA SER A 75 -17.23 -2.32 -10.47
C SER A 75 -16.35 -2.85 -11.61
N GLY A 76 -16.88 -3.78 -12.43
CA GLY A 76 -16.22 -4.25 -13.65
C GLY A 76 -16.48 -3.39 -14.90
N GLN A 77 -17.33 -2.37 -14.83
CA GLN A 77 -17.63 -1.50 -15.96
C GLN A 77 -16.48 -0.52 -16.21
N PRO A 78 -16.18 -0.22 -17.49
CA PRO A 78 -15.20 0.82 -17.81
C PRO A 78 -15.60 2.17 -17.20
N GLY A 79 -14.64 2.83 -16.56
CA GLY A 79 -14.86 4.16 -15.97
C GLY A 79 -15.50 4.16 -14.58
N PHE A 80 -15.97 3.04 -14.05
CA PHE A 80 -16.56 2.98 -12.72
C PHE A 80 -15.61 3.54 -11.63
N TRP A 81 -14.39 3.02 -11.57
CA TRP A 81 -13.40 3.45 -10.58
C TRP A 81 -12.97 4.90 -10.79
N ARG A 82 -12.85 5.34 -12.05
CA ARG A 82 -12.53 6.74 -12.36
C ARG A 82 -13.65 7.68 -11.89
N GLY A 83 -14.89 7.35 -12.15
CA GLY A 83 -16.01 8.14 -11.64
C GLY A 83 -16.06 8.24 -10.12
N LEU A 84 -15.69 7.17 -9.42
CA LEU A 84 -15.57 7.17 -7.96
C LEU A 84 -14.39 8.05 -7.50
N GLN A 85 -13.27 8.01 -8.18
CA GLN A 85 -12.12 8.87 -7.92
C GLN A 85 -12.48 10.35 -8.09
N ASP A 86 -13.18 10.71 -9.17
CA ASP A 86 -13.64 12.08 -9.42
C ASP A 86 -14.56 12.58 -8.29
N GLN A 87 -15.43 11.71 -7.76
CA GLN A 87 -16.27 12.03 -6.61
C GLN A 87 -15.46 12.29 -5.33
N ILE A 88 -14.41 11.48 -5.07
CA ILE A 88 -13.53 11.69 -3.92
C ILE A 88 -12.77 13.00 -4.04
N VAL A 89 -12.25 13.32 -5.23
CA VAL A 89 -11.52 14.59 -5.47
C VAL A 89 -12.44 15.80 -5.29
N ALA A 90 -13.72 15.67 -5.64
CA ALA A 90 -14.71 16.73 -5.46
C ALA A 90 -15.25 16.85 -4.01
N ALA A 91 -15.02 15.82 -3.19
CA ALA A 91 -15.54 15.79 -1.82
C ALA A 91 -14.61 16.58 -0.86
N GLU A 92 -15.22 17.22 0.15
CA GLU A 92 -14.47 17.73 1.29
C GLU A 92 -14.13 16.56 2.22
N ILE A 93 -12.83 16.29 2.40
CA ILE A 93 -12.37 15.23 3.28
C ILE A 93 -12.22 15.79 4.70
N PRO A 94 -13.07 15.39 5.65
CA PRO A 94 -13.01 15.94 7.00
C PRO A 94 -11.73 15.47 7.72
N GLU A 95 -11.21 16.29 8.64
CA GLU A 95 -10.01 15.96 9.43
C GLU A 95 -10.15 14.62 10.18
N SER A 96 -11.35 14.26 10.60
CA SER A 96 -11.64 12.97 11.25
C SER A 96 -11.43 11.76 10.32
N ALA A 97 -11.43 11.96 9.00
CA ALA A 97 -11.16 10.91 8.02
C ALA A 97 -9.67 10.80 7.65
N LYS A 98 -8.84 11.76 8.07
CA LYS A 98 -7.42 11.80 7.73
C LYS A 98 -6.56 10.97 8.69
N PHE A 99 -5.43 10.52 8.17
CA PHE A 99 -4.44 9.69 8.85
C PHE A 99 -3.12 10.45 8.97
N ASN A 100 -2.39 10.21 10.05
CA ASN A 100 -1.05 10.76 10.24
C ASN A 100 0.08 9.73 9.96
N TYR A 101 -0.29 8.48 9.69
CA TYR A 101 0.65 7.44 9.25
C TYR A 101 0.01 6.62 8.13
N MET A 102 0.73 6.44 7.03
CA MET A 102 0.28 5.58 5.93
C MET A 102 1.38 4.61 5.53
N VAL A 103 0.99 3.36 5.31
CA VAL A 103 1.83 2.36 4.65
C VAL A 103 1.14 1.90 3.38
N VAL A 104 1.89 1.85 2.30
CA VAL A 104 1.47 1.16 1.06
C VAL A 104 2.38 -0.05 0.87
N ASP A 105 1.78 -1.24 0.85
CA ASP A 105 2.49 -2.50 0.57
C ASP A 105 2.17 -2.97 -0.86
N GLU A 106 3.16 -3.51 -1.55
CA GLU A 106 3.14 -3.87 -2.98
C GLU A 106 2.90 -2.63 -3.88
N GLY A 107 3.62 -1.55 -3.59
CA GLY A 107 3.47 -0.26 -4.27
C GLY A 107 3.74 -0.27 -5.78
N GLN A 108 4.48 -1.28 -6.30
CA GLN A 108 4.71 -1.45 -7.74
C GLN A 108 3.42 -1.73 -8.54
N ASP A 109 2.33 -2.14 -7.86
CA ASP A 109 1.04 -2.40 -8.50
C ASP A 109 0.13 -1.17 -8.55
N PHE A 110 0.57 -0.05 -7.94
CA PHE A 110 -0.20 1.19 -7.84
C PHE A 110 -0.01 2.10 -9.06
N GLU A 111 -1.02 2.89 -9.34
CA GLU A 111 -1.04 3.95 -10.35
C GLU A 111 -0.85 5.32 -9.68
N GLN A 112 -0.36 6.30 -10.43
CA GLN A 112 -0.12 7.66 -9.90
C GLN A 112 -1.39 8.27 -9.31
N GLU A 113 -2.50 8.15 -10.01
CA GLU A 113 -3.81 8.67 -9.57
C GLU A 113 -4.25 8.07 -8.23
N TRP A 114 -3.90 6.80 -7.96
CA TRP A 114 -4.24 6.17 -6.68
C TRP A 114 -3.43 6.76 -5.53
N TYR A 115 -2.16 7.02 -5.78
CA TYR A 115 -1.30 7.68 -4.80
C TYR A 115 -1.78 9.11 -4.53
N ASP A 116 -2.11 9.88 -5.57
CA ASP A 116 -2.59 11.24 -5.45
C ASP A 116 -3.89 11.31 -4.64
N ILE A 117 -4.82 10.37 -4.84
CA ILE A 117 -6.04 10.26 -4.05
C ILE A 117 -5.75 9.89 -2.59
N LEU A 118 -4.84 8.95 -2.33
CA LEU A 118 -4.48 8.59 -0.97
C LEU A 118 -3.87 9.76 -0.19
N GLN A 119 -3.15 10.65 -0.87
CA GLN A 119 -2.60 11.85 -0.23
C GLN A 119 -3.67 12.78 0.33
N LEU A 120 -4.86 12.85 -0.28
CA LEU A 120 -5.98 13.65 0.22
C LEU A 120 -6.42 13.25 1.64
N PHE A 121 -6.17 11.98 2.01
CA PHE A 121 -6.50 11.42 3.32
C PHE A 121 -5.36 11.52 4.34
N LEU A 122 -4.31 12.26 4.02
CA LEU A 122 -3.19 12.47 4.93
C LEU A 122 -3.28 13.83 5.62
N LYS A 123 -2.84 13.87 6.88
CA LYS A 123 -2.57 15.11 7.57
C LYS A 123 -1.30 15.76 7.03
N GLU A 124 -1.12 17.05 7.26
CA GLU A 124 0.01 17.82 6.72
C GLU A 124 1.38 17.27 7.14
N ASP A 125 1.47 16.75 8.37
CA ASP A 125 2.69 16.17 8.96
C ASP A 125 2.76 14.63 8.87
N ALA A 126 1.96 14.03 7.99
CA ALA A 126 1.84 12.59 7.92
C ALA A 126 3.16 11.91 7.52
N SER A 127 3.43 10.79 8.16
CA SER A 127 4.56 9.92 7.82
C SER A 127 4.10 8.81 6.87
N VAL A 128 4.76 8.69 5.73
CA VAL A 128 4.43 7.68 4.71
C VAL A 128 5.58 6.68 4.54
N LEU A 129 5.23 5.40 4.55
CA LEU A 129 6.10 4.28 4.22
C LEU A 129 5.57 3.60 2.95
N TRP A 130 6.33 3.67 1.87
CA TRP A 130 6.02 3.03 0.60
C TRP A 130 6.93 1.84 0.38
N LEU A 131 6.36 0.66 0.19
CA LEU A 131 7.10 -0.59 0.03
C LEU A 131 6.80 -1.18 -1.35
N GLU A 132 7.82 -1.49 -2.10
CA GLU A 132 7.67 -2.04 -3.45
C GLU A 132 8.75 -3.06 -3.79
N ASP A 133 8.43 -3.91 -4.75
CA ASP A 133 9.33 -4.86 -5.38
C ASP A 133 9.22 -4.71 -6.91
N PRO A 134 10.08 -3.89 -7.53
CA PRO A 134 10.01 -3.66 -8.97
C PRO A 134 10.17 -4.94 -9.81
N LEU A 135 10.82 -5.98 -9.28
CA LEU A 135 10.96 -7.27 -9.96
C LEU A 135 9.64 -8.05 -10.03
N GLN A 136 8.66 -7.68 -9.20
CA GLN A 136 7.31 -8.26 -9.22
C GLN A 136 6.30 -7.41 -10.01
N ASN A 137 6.73 -6.35 -10.68
CA ASN A 137 5.87 -5.54 -11.55
C ASN A 137 5.58 -6.29 -12.86
N LEU A 138 4.69 -7.28 -12.80
CA LEU A 138 4.32 -8.12 -13.95
C LEU A 138 3.54 -7.37 -15.04
N THR A 139 2.93 -6.24 -14.69
CA THR A 139 2.12 -5.43 -15.60
C THR A 139 2.93 -4.34 -16.30
N MET A 140 4.23 -4.23 -15.98
CA MET A 140 5.13 -3.19 -16.51
C MET A 140 4.57 -1.76 -16.38
N LYS A 141 3.76 -1.51 -15.34
CA LYS A 141 3.27 -0.17 -15.04
C LYS A 141 4.43 0.77 -14.72
N PRO A 142 4.35 2.04 -15.11
CA PRO A 142 5.29 3.05 -14.63
C PRO A 142 5.20 3.13 -13.10
N GLY A 143 6.36 3.26 -12.45
CA GLY A 143 6.38 3.45 -10.99
C GLY A 143 5.75 4.79 -10.60
N VAL A 144 5.22 4.85 -9.39
CA VAL A 144 4.67 6.10 -8.83
C VAL A 144 5.81 7.10 -8.59
N GLU A 145 5.63 8.33 -9.06
CA GLU A 145 6.51 9.45 -8.78
C GLU A 145 6.20 10.02 -7.40
N MET A 146 7.23 10.14 -6.57
CA MET A 146 7.09 10.59 -5.18
C MET A 146 8.18 11.60 -4.84
N ASP A 147 7.85 12.87 -4.94
CA ASP A 147 8.77 13.94 -4.61
C ASP A 147 9.07 13.98 -3.11
N GLY A 148 10.34 14.26 -2.76
CA GLY A 148 10.77 14.39 -1.37
C GLY A 148 10.94 13.08 -0.60
N PHE A 149 10.71 11.92 -1.22
CA PHE A 149 10.92 10.63 -0.57
C PHE A 149 12.40 10.23 -0.55
N VAL A 150 12.89 9.90 0.63
CA VAL A 150 14.17 9.19 0.76
C VAL A 150 13.95 7.74 0.35
N THR A 151 14.79 7.24 -0.57
CA THR A 151 14.71 5.85 -1.05
C THR A 151 15.77 5.00 -0.37
N TYR A 152 15.32 3.89 0.25
CA TYR A 152 16.16 2.84 0.77
C TYR A 152 16.01 1.58 -0.07
N LYS A 153 17.12 0.90 -0.39
CA LYS A 153 17.13 -0.33 -1.18
C LYS A 153 17.64 -1.49 -0.34
N GLU A 154 16.90 -2.59 -0.31
CA GLU A 154 17.24 -3.82 0.41
C GLU A 154 17.07 -5.04 -0.53
N PHE A 155 18.15 -5.73 -0.80
CA PHE A 155 18.15 -6.87 -1.70
C PHE A 155 18.42 -8.21 -1.01
N ALA A 156 18.74 -8.19 0.29
CA ALA A 156 18.98 -9.42 1.03
C ALA A 156 17.69 -10.22 1.22
N ASN A 157 17.73 -11.48 0.84
CA ASN A 157 16.61 -12.40 1.02
C ASN A 157 16.76 -13.18 2.34
N TYR A 158 15.92 -12.85 3.31
CA TYR A 158 15.91 -13.49 4.64
C TYR A 158 14.90 -14.64 4.76
N ARG A 159 14.12 -14.91 3.72
CA ARG A 159 13.04 -15.92 3.74
C ARG A 159 13.48 -17.24 3.15
N THR A 160 14.25 -17.20 2.06
CA THR A 160 14.67 -18.40 1.34
C THR A 160 15.79 -19.11 2.09
N PRO A 161 15.67 -20.40 2.43
CA PRO A 161 16.76 -21.17 3.00
C PRO A 161 18.02 -21.07 2.13
N ARG A 162 19.17 -20.88 2.76
CA ARG A 162 20.46 -20.68 2.05
C ARG A 162 20.74 -21.74 1.00
N LEU A 163 20.49 -23.00 1.32
CA LEU A 163 20.69 -24.11 0.36
C LEU A 163 19.88 -23.98 -0.93
N ILE A 164 18.65 -23.44 -0.82
CA ILE A 164 17.80 -23.18 -2.00
C ILE A 164 18.32 -21.98 -2.77
N ALA A 165 18.72 -20.92 -2.08
CA ALA A 165 19.30 -19.73 -2.71
C ALA A 165 20.59 -20.07 -3.48
N ASP A 166 21.49 -20.83 -2.85
CA ASP A 166 22.73 -21.30 -3.47
C ASP A 166 22.44 -22.18 -4.71
N PHE A 167 21.49 -23.12 -4.60
CA PHE A 167 21.07 -23.96 -5.74
C PHE A 167 20.53 -23.13 -6.92
N ILE A 168 19.70 -22.12 -6.65
CA ILE A 168 19.14 -21.25 -7.70
C ILE A 168 20.26 -20.42 -8.35
N LYS A 169 21.16 -19.86 -7.54
CA LYS A 169 22.31 -19.09 -8.01
C LYS A 169 23.18 -19.92 -8.95
N ASP A 170 23.54 -21.13 -8.52
CA ASP A 170 24.41 -22.02 -9.29
C ASP A 170 23.74 -22.57 -10.56
N SER A 171 22.39 -22.75 -10.52
CA SER A 171 21.66 -23.37 -11.64
C SER A 171 21.16 -22.35 -12.68
N LEU A 172 20.89 -21.11 -12.28
CA LEU A 172 20.27 -20.10 -13.15
C LEU A 172 21.16 -18.87 -13.39
N ASP A 173 22.36 -18.83 -12.83
CA ASP A 173 23.30 -17.69 -12.91
C ASP A 173 22.65 -16.36 -12.48
N VAL A 174 21.85 -16.41 -11.40
CA VAL A 174 21.13 -15.26 -10.86
C VAL A 174 21.79 -14.83 -9.56
N GLU A 175 22.07 -13.52 -9.42
CA GLU A 175 22.50 -12.93 -8.15
C GLU A 175 21.28 -12.56 -7.29
N PHE A 176 21.36 -12.88 -5.98
CA PHE A 176 20.36 -12.52 -4.97
C PHE A 176 20.93 -11.49 -4.01
#